data_d732dade9ed03c50f9dbcf336a0fa51d
#
_entry.id   d732dade9ed03c50f9dbcf336a0fa51d
#
_cell.length_a   1.000
_cell.length_b   1.000
_cell.length_c   1.000
_cell.angle_alpha   90.00
_cell.angle_beta   90.00
_cell.angle_gamma   90.00
#
_symmetry.space_group_name_H-M   'P 1'
#
loop_
_entity.id
_entity.type
_entity.pdbx_description
1 polymer ?
#
loop_
_entity_poly.entity_id
_entity_poly.type
_entity_poly.pdbx_seq_one_letter_code
_entity_poly.pdbx_strand_id
1 'polypeptide(L)'
;ETLSVLKTSIDRLLNKFEVLYCRDKKEILHYFPLKTLVDINIFPNTYIQELTDTHNIFYYRHKDKLNVNEMIPVVKHYEMCEDYFNYQYEKYKNTKPTKYGEFYNSRVSVVFNAIERSGLRIHVPRFQQHFHPVNGERVYSQYNLKTLTTRPSNKFKGVNYAALNKENGCRKSFIPDNDILYEIDISAYHPSLSCRLIDYNFPTVDIHDHMAGLYGVSYAKSKELTFKQLYGGVFKQYEHLEYFSKIKKYIHNMWLDFYGGEEIVCPISNYVYQRDYYKEMNPQKLFNYLLQNLETSMNVRILWDIFCILKGKKTKLILYTYDSFLFDLAEEELETMKEIEQVFKKYKFNIKIKQGYDYDFR
;
A
#
# COMPACT_ATOMS: atom_id res chain seq x y z
N GLU A 1 0.81 18.55 30.64
CA GLU A 1 1.87 19.59 30.73
C GLU A 1 3.26 19.04 30.41
N THR A 2 3.70 17.93 30.98
CA THR A 2 5.05 17.36 30.76
C THR A 2 5.31 16.99 29.29
N LEU A 3 4.34 16.44 28.60
CA LEU A 3 4.43 16.08 27.16
C LEU A 3 4.55 17.31 26.25
N SER A 4 3.87 18.40 26.56
CA SER A 4 3.95 19.65 25.79
C SER A 4 5.29 20.34 25.95
N VAL A 5 5.85 20.34 27.15
CA VAL A 5 7.19 20.89 27.42
C VAL A 5 8.27 20.08 26.75
N LEU A 6 8.17 18.74 26.76
CA LEU A 6 9.11 17.85 26.07
C LEU A 6 9.07 18.08 24.56
N LYS A 7 7.87 18.19 23.97
CA LYS A 7 7.68 18.48 22.55
C LYS A 7 8.33 19.80 22.15
N THR A 8 8.10 20.87 22.93
CA THR A 8 8.67 22.19 22.64
C THR A 8 10.20 22.17 22.71
N SER A 9 10.78 21.41 23.64
CA SER A 9 12.23 21.28 23.77
C SER A 9 12.84 20.50 22.60
N ILE A 10 12.17 19.43 22.18
CA ILE A 10 12.57 18.63 20.99
C ILE A 10 12.45 19.47 19.73
N ASP A 11 11.35 20.22 19.54
CA ASP A 11 11.16 21.12 18.40
C ASP A 11 12.27 22.16 18.30
N ARG A 12 12.68 22.76 19.43
CA ARG A 12 13.81 23.72 19.46
C ARG A 12 15.13 23.08 19.07
N LEU A 13 15.38 21.85 19.51
CA LEU A 13 16.59 21.12 19.14
C LEU A 13 16.59 20.77 17.65
N LEU A 14 15.49 20.20 17.16
CA LEU A 14 15.35 19.77 15.78
C LEU A 14 15.36 20.93 14.78
N ASN A 15 14.92 22.12 15.20
CA ASN A 15 14.94 23.33 14.37
C ASN A 15 16.35 23.83 14.03
N LYS A 16 17.39 23.31 14.68
CA LYS A 16 18.78 23.61 14.35
C LYS A 16 19.29 22.86 13.11
N PHE A 17 18.55 21.87 12.64
CA PHE A 17 18.95 21.03 11.53
C PHE A 17 17.98 21.18 10.35
N GLU A 18 18.49 21.29 9.13
CA GLU A 18 17.69 21.34 7.91
C GLU A 18 17.15 19.98 7.52
N VAL A 19 17.96 18.94 7.69
CA VAL A 19 17.64 17.56 7.31
C VAL A 19 17.80 16.65 8.51
N LEU A 20 16.82 15.76 8.72
CA LEU A 20 16.87 14.74 9.77
C LEU A 20 16.78 13.36 9.13
N TYR A 21 17.65 12.46 9.56
CA TYR A 21 17.60 11.05 9.19
C TYR A 21 16.74 10.28 10.19
N CYS A 22 15.88 9.42 9.70
CA CYS A 22 14.97 8.64 10.54
C CYS A 22 14.77 7.21 10.00
N ARG A 23 14.22 6.33 10.82
CA ARG A 23 13.96 4.93 10.47
C ARG A 23 12.57 4.68 9.91
N ASP A 24 11.64 5.57 10.11
CA ASP A 24 10.27 5.50 9.61
C ASP A 24 9.75 6.91 9.40
N LYS A 25 10.01 7.44 8.20
CA LYS A 25 9.59 8.80 7.84
C LYS A 25 8.10 9.00 8.00
N LYS A 26 7.29 8.01 7.61
CA LYS A 26 5.83 8.10 7.70
C LYS A 26 5.38 8.30 9.15
N GLU A 27 5.93 7.53 10.09
CA GLU A 27 5.60 7.66 11.51
C GLU A 27 6.12 8.99 12.09
N ILE A 28 7.33 9.38 11.76
CA ILE A 28 7.91 10.63 12.26
C ILE A 28 7.16 11.88 11.79
N LEU A 29 6.61 11.85 10.56
CA LEU A 29 5.77 12.93 10.03
C LEU A 29 4.47 13.17 10.83
N HIS A 30 3.98 12.21 11.61
CA HIS A 30 2.87 12.44 12.53
C HIS A 30 3.21 13.44 13.63
N TYR A 31 4.48 13.49 14.03
CA TYR A 31 4.98 14.37 15.11
C TYR A 31 5.62 15.65 14.58
N PHE A 32 6.30 15.57 13.43
CA PHE A 32 7.09 16.66 12.85
C PHE A 32 6.76 16.87 11.37
N PRO A 33 5.55 17.34 11.03
CA PRO A 33 5.06 17.39 9.65
C PRO A 33 5.80 18.39 8.74
N LEU A 34 6.49 19.36 9.32
CA LEU A 34 7.19 20.42 8.58
C LEU A 34 8.69 20.16 8.39
N LYS A 35 9.21 19.03 8.86
CA LYS A 35 10.63 18.72 8.76
C LYS A 35 10.98 17.96 7.48
N THR A 36 12.15 18.28 6.95
CA THR A 36 12.75 17.47 5.88
C THR A 36 13.33 16.19 6.49
N LEU A 37 12.65 15.08 6.22
CA LEU A 37 13.02 13.77 6.74
C LEU A 37 13.55 12.87 5.63
N VAL A 38 14.62 12.16 5.91
CA VAL A 38 15.18 11.11 5.05
C VAL A 38 15.04 9.78 5.79
N ASP A 39 14.28 8.86 5.21
CA ASP A 39 14.11 7.52 5.75
C ASP A 39 15.28 6.62 5.34
N ILE A 40 16.09 6.23 6.30
CA ILE A 40 17.24 5.37 6.05
C ILE A 40 16.88 3.89 5.88
N ASN A 41 15.65 3.50 6.13
CA ASN A 41 15.15 2.14 5.96
C ASN A 41 14.49 1.90 4.60
N ILE A 42 14.29 2.92 3.79
CA ILE A 42 13.70 2.78 2.46
C ILE A 42 14.83 2.75 1.44
N PHE A 43 15.37 1.57 1.29
CA PHE A 43 16.31 1.26 0.23
C PHE A 43 15.58 0.72 -1.00
N PRO A 44 16.30 0.61 -2.12
CA PRO A 44 15.75 -0.07 -3.26
C PRO A 44 15.25 -1.46 -2.88
N ASN A 45 14.29 -1.86 -3.55
CA ASN A 45 13.41 -3.00 -3.57
C ASN A 45 13.92 -4.32 -3.00
N THR A 46 15.19 -4.62 -3.20
CA THR A 46 15.85 -5.84 -2.74
C THR A 46 16.11 -5.86 -1.23
N TYR A 47 15.98 -4.72 -0.58
CA TYR A 47 16.39 -4.54 0.81
C TYR A 47 15.28 -4.76 1.84
N ILE A 48 14.02 -4.91 1.45
CA ILE A 48 12.95 -5.10 2.44
C ILE A 48 13.17 -6.37 3.23
N GLN A 49 13.51 -7.49 2.56
CA GLN A 49 13.82 -8.73 3.24
C GLN A 49 15.11 -8.62 4.05
N GLU A 50 16.13 -8.02 3.47
CA GLU A 50 17.40 -7.79 4.15
C GLU A 50 17.25 -6.89 5.38
N LEU A 51 16.45 -5.83 5.32
CA LEU A 51 16.12 -4.99 6.48
C LEU A 51 15.37 -5.78 7.55
N THR A 52 14.47 -6.66 7.18
CA THR A 52 13.76 -7.54 8.10
C THR A 52 14.71 -8.53 8.74
N ASP A 53 15.58 -9.17 7.97
CA ASP A 53 16.55 -10.11 8.46
C ASP A 53 17.59 -9.43 9.36
N THR A 54 18.04 -8.24 8.99
CA THR A 54 18.93 -7.40 9.82
C THR A 54 18.27 -7.01 11.13
N HIS A 55 17.00 -6.60 11.10
CA HIS A 55 16.25 -6.31 12.32
C HIS A 55 16.16 -7.54 13.23
N ASN A 56 15.86 -8.71 12.68
CA ASN A 56 15.81 -9.95 13.42
C ASN A 56 17.16 -10.32 14.01
N ILE A 57 18.26 -10.18 13.24
CA ILE A 57 19.61 -10.43 13.71
C ILE A 57 19.94 -9.50 14.89
N PHE A 58 19.62 -8.20 14.78
CA PHE A 58 19.84 -7.24 15.87
C PHE A 58 18.99 -7.57 17.09
N TYR A 59 17.72 -7.89 16.91
CA TYR A 59 16.82 -8.35 17.96
C TYR A 59 17.39 -9.58 18.66
N TYR A 60 17.83 -10.61 17.91
CA TYR A 60 18.41 -11.82 18.48
C TYR A 60 19.76 -11.58 19.17
N ARG A 61 20.62 -10.72 18.65
CA ARG A 61 21.88 -10.36 19.33
C ARG A 61 21.65 -9.69 20.70
N HIS A 62 20.55 -8.99 20.85
CA HIS A 62 20.23 -8.29 22.10
C HIS A 62 19.17 -9.02 22.93
N LYS A 63 18.61 -10.12 22.43
CA LYS A 63 17.56 -10.91 23.09
C LYS A 63 17.98 -11.39 24.48
N ASP A 64 19.22 -11.84 24.64
CA ASP A 64 19.74 -12.30 25.93
C ASP A 64 19.93 -11.16 26.93
N LYS A 65 19.99 -9.92 26.45
CA LYS A 65 20.01 -8.69 27.27
C LYS A 65 18.61 -8.17 27.57
N LEU A 66 17.62 -8.67 26.85
CA LEU A 66 16.20 -8.36 26.94
C LEU A 66 15.52 -9.51 27.70
N ASN A 67 15.71 -9.59 29.01
CA ASN A 67 14.91 -10.50 29.81
C ASN A 67 13.45 -10.02 29.73
N VAL A 68 12.61 -10.77 29.02
CA VAL A 68 11.22 -10.37 28.65
C VAL A 68 10.35 -10.11 29.90
N ASN A 69 10.80 -10.57 31.07
CA ASN A 69 10.11 -10.41 32.35
C ASN A 69 10.65 -9.26 33.21
N GLU A 70 11.71 -8.58 32.81
CA GLU A 70 12.23 -7.43 33.51
C GLU A 70 12.03 -6.16 32.68
N MET A 71 11.56 -5.06 33.30
CA MET A 71 11.57 -3.75 32.66
C MET A 71 13.01 -3.42 32.27
N ILE A 72 13.29 -3.39 30.96
CA ILE A 72 14.60 -3.01 30.46
C ILE A 72 14.86 -1.58 30.92
N PRO A 73 15.99 -1.33 31.57
CA PRO A 73 16.37 0.04 31.88
C PRO A 73 16.31 0.89 30.63
N VAL A 74 15.61 2.01 30.67
CA VAL A 74 15.40 2.93 29.53
C VAL A 74 16.73 3.24 28.82
N VAL A 75 17.82 3.39 29.56
CA VAL A 75 19.17 3.62 29.02
C VAL A 75 19.63 2.50 28.09
N LYS A 76 19.48 1.22 28.48
CA LYS A 76 19.87 0.09 27.61
C LYS A 76 19.03 0.01 26.34
N HIS A 77 17.76 0.39 26.43
CA HIS A 77 16.89 0.46 25.25
C HIS A 77 17.36 1.55 24.29
N TYR A 78 17.77 2.70 24.77
CA TYR A 78 18.33 3.78 23.94
C TYR A 78 19.63 3.37 23.27
N GLU A 79 20.56 2.76 23.99
CA GLU A 79 21.84 2.28 23.44
C GLU A 79 21.61 1.28 22.32
N MET A 80 20.68 0.34 22.50
CA MET A 80 20.32 -0.62 21.44
C MET A 80 19.71 0.06 20.21
N CYS A 81 18.83 1.05 20.41
CA CYS A 81 18.22 1.80 19.32
C CYS A 81 19.28 2.64 18.57
N GLU A 82 20.23 3.21 19.28
CA GLU A 82 21.32 3.99 18.73
C GLU A 82 22.26 3.10 17.88
N ASP A 83 22.68 1.96 18.42
CA ASP A 83 23.53 0.99 17.69
C ASP A 83 22.84 0.51 16.42
N TYR A 84 21.55 0.17 16.50
CA TYR A 84 20.79 -0.24 15.32
C TYR A 84 20.64 0.89 14.30
N PHE A 85 20.37 2.11 14.77
CA PHE A 85 20.27 3.27 13.89
C PHE A 85 21.61 3.54 13.19
N ASN A 86 22.72 3.55 13.92
CA ASN A 86 24.04 3.78 13.38
C ASN A 86 24.41 2.72 12.33
N TYR A 87 24.14 1.45 12.60
CA TYR A 87 24.33 0.38 11.63
C TYR A 87 23.54 0.63 10.32
N GLN A 88 22.26 0.96 10.41
CA GLN A 88 21.41 1.25 9.26
C GLN A 88 21.87 2.52 8.50
N TYR A 89 22.31 3.54 9.23
CA TYR A 89 22.78 4.78 8.66
C TYR A 89 24.10 4.60 7.90
N GLU A 90 25.05 3.83 8.46
CA GLU A 90 26.28 3.47 7.74
C GLU A 90 25.99 2.70 6.46
N LYS A 91 25.05 1.75 6.52
CA LYS A 91 24.59 1.03 5.34
C LYS A 91 23.96 1.98 4.31
N TYR A 92 23.09 2.89 4.74
CA TYR A 92 22.47 3.91 3.89
C TYR A 92 23.54 4.76 3.17
N LYS A 93 24.54 5.27 3.88
CA LYS A 93 25.61 6.09 3.28
C LYS A 93 26.39 5.37 2.18
N ASN A 94 26.57 4.06 2.35
CA ASN A 94 27.33 3.23 1.42
C ASN A 94 26.47 2.62 0.30
N THR A 95 25.15 2.83 0.33
CA THR A 95 24.24 2.27 -0.67
C THR A 95 23.63 3.40 -1.50
N LYS A 96 23.71 3.27 -2.82
CA LYS A 96 23.09 4.23 -3.74
C LYS A 96 21.62 3.84 -3.95
N PRO A 97 20.63 4.66 -3.55
CA PRO A 97 19.23 4.34 -3.75
C PRO A 97 18.88 4.29 -5.24
N THR A 98 17.92 3.44 -5.59
CA THR A 98 17.32 3.44 -6.94
C THR A 98 16.37 4.63 -7.09
N LYS A 99 16.06 5.01 -8.34
CA LYS A 99 15.03 6.03 -8.62
C LYS A 99 13.67 5.70 -7.98
N TYR A 100 13.33 4.41 -7.89
CA TYR A 100 12.13 3.97 -7.19
C TYR A 100 12.23 4.19 -5.67
N GLY A 101 13.37 3.84 -5.07
CA GLY A 101 13.61 4.06 -3.64
C GLY A 101 13.59 5.54 -3.26
N GLU A 102 14.16 6.41 -4.09
CA GLU A 102 14.10 7.87 -3.90
C GLU A 102 12.67 8.41 -3.98
N PHE A 103 11.91 7.97 -4.99
CA PHE A 103 10.51 8.34 -5.15
C PHE A 103 9.68 7.87 -3.95
N TYR A 104 9.89 6.62 -3.53
CA TYR A 104 9.18 6.04 -2.40
C TYR A 104 9.47 6.80 -1.10
N ASN A 105 10.74 7.04 -0.81
CA ASN A 105 11.19 7.81 0.36
C ASN A 105 10.61 9.24 0.36
N SER A 106 10.70 9.95 -0.76
CA SER A 106 10.33 11.36 -0.82
C SER A 106 8.82 11.60 -0.85
N ARG A 107 8.02 10.71 -1.44
CA ARG A 107 6.62 10.97 -1.77
C ARG A 107 5.63 10.00 -1.11
N VAL A 108 5.89 8.71 -1.17
CA VAL A 108 4.93 7.70 -0.69
C VAL A 108 4.68 7.82 0.82
N SER A 109 5.74 7.99 1.61
CA SER A 109 5.62 8.21 3.05
C SER A 109 4.77 9.43 3.41
N VAL A 110 4.88 10.51 2.63
CA VAL A 110 4.10 11.74 2.83
C VAL A 110 2.62 11.50 2.55
N VAL A 111 2.30 10.83 1.43
CA VAL A 111 0.91 10.54 1.05
C VAL A 111 0.24 9.64 2.08
N PHE A 112 0.89 8.54 2.47
CA PHE A 112 0.30 7.63 3.46
C PHE A 112 0.18 8.27 4.84
N ASN A 113 1.12 9.12 5.25
CA ASN A 113 0.97 9.93 6.47
C ASN A 113 -0.27 10.84 6.39
N ALA A 114 -0.52 11.47 5.23
CA ALA A 114 -1.70 12.32 5.05
C ALA A 114 -3.01 11.51 5.15
N ILE A 115 -3.09 10.33 4.53
CA ILE A 115 -4.26 9.45 4.62
C ILE A 115 -4.49 9.02 6.09
N GLU A 116 -3.45 8.58 6.77
CA GLU A 116 -3.54 8.17 8.17
C GLU A 116 -4.02 9.31 9.08
N ARG A 117 -3.56 10.54 8.83
CA ARG A 117 -3.98 11.73 9.61
C ARG A 117 -5.40 12.17 9.34
N SER A 118 -5.91 11.95 8.14
CA SER A 118 -7.30 12.29 7.78
C SER A 118 -8.29 11.50 8.63
N GLY A 119 -8.08 10.19 8.76
CA GLY A 119 -8.98 9.30 9.49
C GLY A 119 -10.39 9.24 8.89
N LEU A 120 -11.23 8.40 9.45
CA LEU A 120 -12.61 8.20 9.04
C LEU A 120 -13.53 8.58 10.19
N ARG A 121 -14.52 9.43 9.93
CA ARG A 121 -15.57 9.71 10.89
C ARG A 121 -16.49 8.51 11.02
N ILE A 122 -16.95 8.25 12.24
CA ILE A 122 -17.82 7.12 12.55
C ILE A 122 -19.12 7.55 13.24
N HIS A 123 -20.17 6.81 12.95
CA HIS A 123 -21.39 6.83 13.75
C HIS A 123 -21.18 5.89 14.95
N VAL A 124 -20.80 6.45 16.10
CA VAL A 124 -20.33 5.70 17.28
C VAL A 124 -21.21 4.53 17.67
N PRO A 125 -22.56 4.68 17.82
CA PRO A 125 -23.43 3.55 18.20
C PRO A 125 -23.41 2.38 17.21
N ARG A 126 -23.36 2.66 15.88
CA ARG A 126 -23.27 1.60 14.87
C ARG A 126 -21.88 0.96 14.85
N PHE A 127 -20.83 1.76 15.04
CA PHE A 127 -19.47 1.27 15.05
C PHE A 127 -19.25 0.28 16.21
N GLN A 128 -19.74 0.58 17.40
CA GLN A 128 -19.62 -0.28 18.57
C GLN A 128 -20.39 -1.60 18.46
N GLN A 129 -21.36 -1.71 17.56
CA GLN A 129 -22.07 -2.97 17.28
C GLN A 129 -21.19 -3.98 16.50
N HIS A 130 -20.21 -3.51 15.77
CA HIS A 130 -19.39 -4.33 14.85
C HIS A 130 -17.92 -4.39 15.22
N PHE A 131 -17.43 -3.42 16.01
CA PHE A 131 -16.00 -3.22 16.29
C PHE A 131 -15.79 -2.96 17.79
N HIS A 132 -14.52 -2.94 18.17
CA HIS A 132 -14.15 -2.59 19.54
C HIS A 132 -14.52 -1.13 19.90
N PRO A 133 -14.87 -0.86 21.16
CA PRO A 133 -15.10 0.51 21.63
C PRO A 133 -13.92 1.42 21.31
N VAL A 134 -14.23 2.63 20.89
CA VAL A 134 -13.23 3.67 20.59
C VAL A 134 -13.59 4.94 21.36
N ASN A 135 -12.58 5.71 21.68
CA ASN A 135 -12.75 7.04 22.27
C ASN A 135 -12.84 8.08 21.15
N GLY A 136 -14.00 8.77 21.06
CA GLY A 136 -14.23 9.78 20.04
C GLY A 136 -15.00 9.28 18.81
N GLU A 137 -15.16 10.16 17.84
CA GLU A 137 -15.99 9.95 16.63
C GLU A 137 -15.15 9.65 15.37
N ARG A 138 -13.88 9.28 15.56
CA ARG A 138 -12.97 9.06 14.43
C ARG A 138 -12.06 7.87 14.66
N VAL A 139 -11.86 7.10 13.61
CA VAL A 139 -10.89 6.00 13.58
C VAL A 139 -9.84 6.27 12.49
N TYR A 140 -8.65 5.71 12.67
CA TYR A 140 -7.52 5.97 11.81
C TYR A 140 -7.01 4.67 11.20
N SER A 141 -6.77 4.69 9.89
CA SER A 141 -6.00 3.64 9.23
C SER A 141 -4.52 3.76 9.60
N GLN A 142 -3.82 2.64 9.60
CA GLN A 142 -2.36 2.58 9.69
C GLN A 142 -1.83 1.63 8.63
N TYR A 143 -0.82 2.06 7.87
CA TYR A 143 -0.27 1.28 6.78
C TYR A 143 1.14 0.80 7.08
N ASN A 144 1.36 -0.50 6.85
CA ASN A 144 2.70 -1.03 6.73
C ASN A 144 3.15 -0.89 5.26
N LEU A 145 4.15 -0.07 5.02
CA LEU A 145 4.73 0.15 3.70
C LEU A 145 5.87 -0.83 3.37
N LYS A 146 6.35 -1.57 4.37
CA LYS A 146 7.49 -2.49 4.28
C LYS A 146 7.01 -3.93 4.17
N THR A 147 6.47 -4.28 3.01
CA THR A 147 6.03 -5.63 2.67
C THR A 147 6.88 -6.21 1.55
N LEU A 148 6.94 -7.54 1.43
CA LEU A 148 7.74 -8.23 0.41
C LEU A 148 7.39 -7.84 -1.03
N THR A 149 6.16 -7.43 -1.27
CA THR A 149 5.67 -7.00 -2.58
C THR A 149 5.55 -5.50 -2.71
N THR A 150 6.02 -4.75 -1.69
CA THR A 150 5.82 -3.31 -1.52
C THR A 150 4.35 -2.87 -1.40
N ARG A 151 3.38 -3.78 -1.49
CA ARG A 151 1.95 -3.48 -1.39
C ARG A 151 1.61 -3.02 0.02
N PRO A 152 1.15 -1.77 0.21
CA PRO A 152 0.78 -1.28 1.53
C PRO A 152 -0.31 -2.14 2.16
N SER A 153 -0.11 -2.57 3.40
CA SER A 153 -1.12 -3.34 4.13
C SER A 153 -1.54 -2.59 5.39
N ASN A 154 -2.80 -2.73 5.80
CA ASN A 154 -3.25 -2.20 7.07
C ASN A 154 -2.57 -2.93 8.23
N LYS A 155 -2.11 -2.19 9.24
CA LYS A 155 -1.65 -2.77 10.51
C LYS A 155 -2.86 -3.25 11.31
N PHE A 156 -2.82 -4.50 11.76
CA PHE A 156 -3.96 -5.20 12.39
C PHE A 156 -4.30 -4.76 13.83
N LYS A 157 -3.91 -3.59 14.27
CA LYS A 157 -4.29 -3.05 15.60
C LYS A 157 -5.63 -2.32 15.63
N GLY A 158 -6.45 -2.47 14.57
CA GLY A 158 -7.71 -1.75 14.43
C GLY A 158 -8.63 -2.43 13.42
N VAL A 159 -9.43 -1.63 12.72
CA VAL A 159 -10.34 -2.11 11.69
C VAL A 159 -9.56 -2.63 10.48
N ASN A 160 -9.87 -3.86 10.05
CA ASN A 160 -9.37 -4.38 8.78
C ASN A 160 -10.24 -3.86 7.63
N TYR A 161 -9.91 -2.68 7.13
CA TYR A 161 -10.70 -2.00 6.10
C TYR A 161 -10.78 -2.77 4.79
N ALA A 162 -9.76 -3.54 4.44
CA ALA A 162 -9.74 -4.35 3.21
C ALA A 162 -10.69 -5.56 3.27
N ALA A 163 -11.07 -5.98 4.47
CA ALA A 163 -11.94 -7.14 4.71
C ALA A 163 -13.29 -6.79 5.36
N LEU A 164 -13.75 -5.53 5.25
CA LEU A 164 -15.06 -5.13 5.76
C LEU A 164 -16.19 -5.88 5.05
N ASN A 165 -17.00 -6.57 5.83
CA ASN A 165 -18.14 -7.29 5.31
C ASN A 165 -19.15 -6.31 4.66
N LYS A 166 -19.63 -6.67 3.47
CA LYS A 166 -20.58 -5.86 2.70
C LYS A 166 -22.04 -6.11 3.08
N GLU A 167 -22.34 -7.19 3.80
CA GLU A 167 -23.70 -7.66 4.03
C GLU A 167 -24.20 -7.43 5.45
N ASN A 168 -23.32 -7.37 6.45
CA ASN A 168 -23.68 -7.26 7.86
C ASN A 168 -23.92 -5.81 8.34
N GLY A 169 -23.83 -4.81 7.46
CA GLY A 169 -24.07 -3.41 7.79
C GLY A 169 -22.91 -2.68 8.48
N CYS A 170 -21.76 -3.34 8.73
CA CYS A 170 -20.62 -2.70 9.41
C CYS A 170 -20.09 -1.46 8.66
N ARG A 171 -20.23 -1.42 7.33
CA ARG A 171 -19.83 -0.30 6.50
C ARG A 171 -20.63 0.98 6.76
N LYS A 172 -21.90 0.86 7.19
CA LYS A 172 -22.75 2.00 7.59
C LYS A 172 -22.25 2.74 8.83
N SER A 173 -21.24 2.18 9.50
CA SER A 173 -20.60 2.83 10.63
C SER A 173 -19.69 3.99 10.22
N PHE A 174 -19.24 4.04 8.95
CA PHE A 174 -18.34 5.07 8.44
C PHE A 174 -19.15 6.10 7.66
N ILE A 175 -19.07 7.35 8.09
CA ILE A 175 -19.86 8.47 7.56
C ILE A 175 -18.95 9.63 7.13
N PRO A 176 -19.39 10.54 6.25
CA PRO A 176 -18.60 11.68 5.86
C PRO A 176 -18.44 12.68 7.02
N ASP A 177 -17.34 13.42 6.98
CA ASP A 177 -17.04 14.58 7.81
C ASP A 177 -17.51 15.86 7.11
N ASN A 178 -17.29 15.90 5.79
CA ASN A 178 -17.84 16.92 4.89
C ASN A 178 -19.29 16.53 4.50
N ASP A 179 -19.58 16.38 3.21
CA ASP A 179 -20.97 16.21 2.75
C ASP A 179 -21.25 14.77 2.34
N ILE A 180 -20.33 14.12 1.62
CA ILE A 180 -20.58 12.80 1.03
C ILE A 180 -19.30 11.96 0.94
N LEU A 181 -19.43 10.64 1.12
CA LEU A 181 -18.37 9.70 0.78
C LEU A 181 -18.37 9.41 -0.73
N TYR A 182 -17.19 9.43 -1.33
CA TYR A 182 -16.98 9.20 -2.75
C TYR A 182 -15.89 8.14 -2.94
N GLU A 183 -16.24 6.97 -3.51
CA GLU A 183 -15.30 5.88 -3.75
C GLU A 183 -14.98 5.77 -5.24
N ILE A 184 -13.69 5.73 -5.57
CA ILE A 184 -13.19 5.35 -6.89
C ILE A 184 -12.56 3.97 -6.78
N ASP A 185 -13.04 3.02 -7.56
CA ASP A 185 -12.59 1.62 -7.59
C ASP A 185 -12.06 1.30 -9.00
N ILE A 186 -10.83 0.79 -9.10
CA ILE A 186 -10.23 0.41 -10.40
C ILE A 186 -10.80 -0.93 -10.85
N SER A 187 -11.46 -0.93 -12.00
CA SER A 187 -12.09 -2.11 -12.57
C SER A 187 -11.07 -3.13 -13.11
N ALA A 188 -11.23 -4.40 -12.76
CA ALA A 188 -10.39 -5.51 -13.25
C ALA A 188 -8.89 -5.20 -13.20
N TYR A 189 -8.42 -4.70 -12.07
CA TYR A 189 -7.09 -4.08 -11.96
C TYR A 189 -5.95 -5.04 -12.33
N HIS A 190 -5.85 -6.20 -11.68
CA HIS A 190 -4.79 -7.17 -12.00
C HIS A 190 -4.86 -7.75 -13.42
N PRO A 191 -6.03 -8.08 -13.98
CA PRO A 191 -6.15 -8.36 -15.41
C PRO A 191 -5.61 -7.23 -16.31
N SER A 192 -5.93 -5.97 -15.99
CA SER A 192 -5.43 -4.80 -16.75
C SER A 192 -3.91 -4.63 -16.62
N LEU A 193 -3.34 -4.88 -15.43
CA LEU A 193 -1.90 -4.82 -15.21
C LEU A 193 -1.16 -5.93 -15.93
N SER A 194 -1.70 -7.16 -15.91
CA SER A 194 -1.10 -8.29 -16.60
C SER A 194 -1.05 -8.10 -18.12
N CYS A 195 -2.03 -7.41 -18.70
CA CYS A 195 -2.03 -7.06 -20.13
C CYS A 195 -0.77 -6.28 -20.54
N ARG A 196 -0.27 -5.41 -19.65
CA ARG A 196 0.95 -4.63 -19.92
C ARG A 196 2.22 -5.48 -19.92
N LEU A 197 2.20 -6.64 -19.26
CA LEU A 197 3.31 -7.57 -19.24
C LEU A 197 3.37 -8.47 -20.46
N ILE A 198 2.20 -8.78 -21.05
CA ILE A 198 2.06 -9.77 -22.12
C ILE A 198 1.74 -9.14 -23.48
N ASP A 199 1.77 -7.82 -23.57
CA ASP A 199 1.36 -7.05 -24.75
C ASP A 199 0.01 -7.57 -25.31
N TYR A 200 -1.02 -7.45 -24.47
CA TYR A 200 -2.38 -7.86 -24.82
C TYR A 200 -3.37 -6.74 -24.50
N ASN A 201 -4.37 -6.55 -25.33
CA ASN A 201 -5.44 -5.59 -25.08
C ASN A 201 -6.79 -6.31 -25.17
N PHE A 202 -7.60 -6.18 -24.14
CA PHE A 202 -8.98 -6.65 -24.20
C PHE A 202 -9.77 -5.83 -25.23
N PRO A 203 -10.64 -6.48 -26.04
CA PRO A 203 -11.41 -5.79 -27.08
C PRO A 203 -12.53 -4.91 -26.54
N THR A 204 -12.86 -5.06 -25.24
CA THR A 204 -13.95 -4.33 -24.58
C THR A 204 -13.46 -3.65 -23.30
N VAL A 205 -14.19 -2.62 -22.88
CA VAL A 205 -13.90 -1.86 -21.66
C VAL A 205 -14.14 -2.69 -20.39
N ASP A 206 -15.22 -3.52 -20.38
CA ASP A 206 -15.48 -4.42 -19.25
C ASP A 206 -14.86 -5.80 -19.50
N ILE A 207 -13.70 -5.99 -18.88
CA ILE A 207 -12.92 -7.23 -18.99
C ILE A 207 -13.71 -8.44 -18.47
N HIS A 208 -14.46 -8.28 -17.38
CA HIS A 208 -15.19 -9.40 -16.80
C HIS A 208 -16.42 -9.80 -17.60
N ASP A 209 -17.06 -8.85 -18.28
CA ASP A 209 -18.14 -9.12 -19.20
C ASP A 209 -17.64 -9.86 -20.45
N HIS A 210 -16.53 -9.38 -21.02
CA HIS A 210 -15.87 -10.07 -22.13
C HIS A 210 -15.49 -11.52 -21.77
N MET A 211 -14.88 -11.71 -20.60
CA MET A 211 -14.51 -13.05 -20.13
C MET A 211 -15.73 -13.92 -19.81
N ALA A 212 -16.85 -13.32 -19.37
CA ALA A 212 -18.11 -14.05 -19.16
C ALA A 212 -18.63 -14.68 -20.45
N GLY A 213 -18.56 -13.92 -21.55
CA GLY A 213 -18.89 -14.43 -22.90
C GLY A 213 -17.97 -15.57 -23.33
N LEU A 214 -16.65 -15.44 -23.13
CA LEU A 214 -15.68 -16.49 -23.48
C LEU A 214 -15.83 -17.76 -22.64
N TYR A 215 -16.19 -17.65 -21.37
CA TYR A 215 -16.38 -18.79 -20.49
C TYR A 215 -17.79 -19.40 -20.60
N GLY A 216 -18.76 -18.68 -21.15
CA GLY A 216 -20.18 -19.09 -21.16
C GLY A 216 -20.79 -19.10 -19.75
N VAL A 217 -20.44 -18.15 -18.89
CA VAL A 217 -20.89 -18.08 -17.48
C VAL A 217 -21.39 -16.67 -17.10
N SER A 218 -22.01 -16.55 -15.92
CA SER A 218 -22.42 -15.25 -15.39
C SER A 218 -21.23 -14.33 -15.10
N TYR A 219 -21.46 -13.02 -15.09
CA TYR A 219 -20.47 -12.00 -14.77
C TYR A 219 -19.74 -12.26 -13.43
N ALA A 220 -20.49 -12.60 -12.38
CA ALA A 220 -19.90 -12.91 -11.06
C ALA A 220 -18.99 -14.14 -11.12
N LYS A 221 -19.40 -15.18 -11.84
CA LYS A 221 -18.60 -16.39 -12.02
C LYS A 221 -17.38 -16.15 -12.89
N SER A 222 -17.49 -15.32 -13.92
CA SER A 222 -16.37 -14.88 -14.76
C SER A 222 -15.29 -14.20 -13.92
N LYS A 223 -15.68 -13.27 -13.05
CA LYS A 223 -14.76 -12.59 -12.14
C LYS A 223 -13.99 -13.59 -11.27
N GLU A 224 -14.71 -14.52 -10.63
CA GLU A 224 -14.10 -15.57 -9.81
C GLU A 224 -13.11 -16.43 -10.60
N LEU A 225 -13.51 -16.91 -11.78
CA LEU A 225 -12.69 -17.78 -12.64
C LEU A 225 -11.44 -17.06 -13.14
N THR A 226 -11.58 -15.80 -13.55
CA THR A 226 -10.44 -15.00 -14.04
C THR A 226 -9.39 -14.83 -12.95
N PHE A 227 -9.79 -14.48 -11.73
CA PHE A 227 -8.85 -14.34 -10.61
C PHE A 227 -8.26 -15.69 -10.16
N LYS A 228 -9.05 -16.76 -10.12
CA LYS A 228 -8.54 -18.11 -9.82
C LYS A 228 -7.43 -18.53 -10.78
N GLN A 229 -7.61 -18.26 -12.08
CA GLN A 229 -6.61 -18.60 -13.09
C GLN A 229 -5.37 -17.70 -13.01
N LEU A 230 -5.58 -16.41 -12.74
CA LEU A 230 -4.48 -15.44 -12.64
C LEU A 230 -3.56 -15.75 -11.45
N TYR A 231 -4.14 -16.16 -10.32
CA TYR A 231 -3.38 -16.40 -9.09
C TYR A 231 -3.02 -17.87 -8.84
N GLY A 232 -3.84 -18.80 -9.31
CA GLY A 232 -3.67 -20.23 -9.06
C GLY A 232 -3.08 -21.02 -10.23
N GLY A 233 -3.00 -20.38 -11.40
CA GLY A 233 -2.55 -21.00 -12.63
C GLY A 233 -3.70 -21.25 -13.61
N VAL A 234 -3.38 -21.19 -14.89
CA VAL A 234 -4.35 -21.29 -16.00
C VAL A 234 -4.93 -22.70 -16.09
N PHE A 235 -6.25 -22.80 -16.09
CA PHE A 235 -6.93 -24.08 -16.24
C PHE A 235 -6.81 -24.63 -17.66
N LYS A 236 -6.54 -25.92 -17.78
CA LYS A 236 -6.29 -26.61 -19.05
C LYS A 236 -7.36 -26.30 -20.12
N GLN A 237 -8.63 -26.23 -19.71
CA GLN A 237 -9.76 -25.95 -20.63
C GLN A 237 -9.77 -24.52 -21.19
N TYR A 238 -9.04 -23.57 -20.61
CA TYR A 238 -8.97 -22.17 -21.02
C TYR A 238 -7.60 -21.76 -21.58
N GLU A 239 -6.64 -22.68 -21.66
CA GLU A 239 -5.31 -22.42 -22.21
C GLU A 239 -5.33 -21.99 -23.68
N HIS A 240 -6.39 -22.33 -24.43
CA HIS A 240 -6.60 -21.93 -25.82
C HIS A 240 -6.99 -20.45 -25.99
N LEU A 241 -7.46 -19.78 -24.93
CA LEU A 241 -7.78 -18.36 -24.96
C LEU A 241 -6.47 -17.56 -25.01
N GLU A 242 -6.36 -16.65 -25.98
CA GLU A 242 -5.12 -15.91 -26.26
C GLU A 242 -4.54 -15.24 -25.01
N TYR A 243 -5.38 -14.58 -24.22
CA TYR A 243 -4.96 -13.95 -22.98
C TYR A 243 -4.27 -14.94 -22.04
N PHE A 244 -4.88 -16.09 -21.77
CA PHE A 244 -4.32 -17.08 -20.85
C PHE A 244 -3.13 -17.84 -21.43
N SER A 245 -3.11 -18.06 -22.73
CA SER A 245 -1.95 -18.62 -23.41
C SER A 245 -0.72 -17.72 -23.22
N LYS A 246 -0.88 -16.41 -23.43
CA LYS A 246 0.17 -15.42 -23.20
C LYS A 246 0.59 -15.34 -21.71
N ILE A 247 -0.35 -15.35 -20.77
CA ILE A 247 -0.08 -15.38 -19.33
C ILE A 247 0.74 -16.62 -18.96
N LYS A 248 0.32 -17.79 -19.41
CA LYS A 248 1.03 -19.06 -19.13
C LYS A 248 2.46 -19.02 -19.65
N LYS A 249 2.65 -18.54 -20.87
CA LYS A 249 3.98 -18.38 -21.48
C LYS A 249 4.85 -17.39 -20.71
N TYR A 250 4.26 -16.24 -20.30
CA TYR A 250 4.97 -15.23 -19.52
C TYR A 250 5.42 -15.77 -18.17
N ILE A 251 4.53 -16.44 -17.43
CA ILE A 251 4.86 -17.05 -16.13
C ILE A 251 5.97 -18.09 -16.27
N HIS A 252 5.91 -18.93 -17.31
CA HIS A 252 6.93 -19.94 -17.57
C HIS A 252 8.30 -19.31 -17.84
N ASN A 253 8.38 -18.34 -18.72
CA ASN A 253 9.65 -17.66 -19.06
C ASN A 253 10.22 -16.92 -17.83
N MET A 254 9.38 -16.14 -17.15
CA MET A 254 9.76 -15.44 -15.92
C MET A 254 10.31 -16.41 -14.85
N TRP A 255 9.71 -17.59 -14.73
CA TRP A 255 10.19 -18.61 -13.79
C TRP A 255 11.54 -19.19 -14.18
N LEU A 256 11.75 -19.45 -15.46
CA LEU A 256 13.05 -19.91 -15.96
C LEU A 256 14.14 -18.89 -15.70
N ASP A 257 13.86 -17.61 -15.97
CA ASP A 257 14.80 -16.52 -15.72
C ASP A 257 15.11 -16.39 -14.21
N PHE A 258 14.10 -16.49 -13.35
CA PHE A 258 14.27 -16.43 -11.89
C PHE A 258 15.04 -17.63 -11.33
N TYR A 259 14.79 -18.82 -11.85
CA TYR A 259 15.45 -20.05 -11.38
C TYR A 259 16.88 -20.18 -11.89
N GLY A 260 17.12 -19.79 -13.15
CA GLY A 260 18.44 -19.88 -13.80
C GLY A 260 19.35 -18.68 -13.50
N GLY A 261 18.79 -17.54 -13.11
CA GLY A 261 19.51 -16.32 -12.75
C GLY A 261 19.59 -16.10 -11.24
N GLU A 262 20.27 -15.04 -10.85
CA GLU A 262 20.31 -14.57 -9.46
C GLU A 262 19.14 -13.66 -9.14
N GLU A 263 18.61 -12.96 -10.16
CA GLU A 263 17.53 -12.00 -10.02
C GLU A 263 16.67 -11.89 -11.28
N ILE A 264 15.44 -11.38 -11.10
CA ILE A 264 14.63 -10.85 -12.19
C ILE A 264 14.23 -9.41 -11.90
N VAL A 265 14.08 -8.62 -12.96
CA VAL A 265 13.65 -7.22 -12.87
C VAL A 265 12.26 -7.09 -13.51
N CYS A 266 11.34 -6.49 -12.78
CA CYS A 266 10.04 -6.15 -13.36
C CYS A 266 10.24 -5.10 -14.48
N PRO A 267 9.80 -5.38 -15.72
CA PRO A 267 10.07 -4.49 -16.86
C PRO A 267 9.35 -3.14 -16.79
N ILE A 268 8.35 -3.02 -15.91
CA ILE A 268 7.53 -1.79 -15.77
C ILE A 268 7.92 -0.98 -14.53
N SER A 269 8.06 -1.66 -13.37
CA SER A 269 8.37 -0.99 -12.10
C SER A 269 9.87 -0.85 -11.84
N ASN A 270 10.69 -1.62 -12.55
CA ASN A 270 12.12 -1.82 -12.27
C ASN A 270 12.38 -2.42 -10.87
N TYR A 271 11.37 -3.09 -10.30
CA TYR A 271 11.54 -3.81 -9.05
C TYR A 271 12.36 -5.08 -9.28
N VAL A 272 13.32 -5.31 -8.39
CA VAL A 272 14.24 -6.45 -8.48
C VAL A 272 13.81 -7.54 -7.50
N TYR A 273 13.66 -8.76 -7.99
CA TYR A 273 13.41 -9.94 -7.19
C TYR A 273 14.67 -10.80 -7.17
N GLN A 274 15.41 -10.76 -6.06
CA GLN A 274 16.57 -11.61 -5.88
C GLN A 274 16.14 -12.98 -5.35
N ARG A 275 16.60 -14.05 -5.99
CA ARG A 275 16.20 -15.42 -5.67
C ARG A 275 16.43 -15.76 -4.20
N ASP A 276 17.56 -15.36 -3.65
CA ASP A 276 17.99 -15.73 -2.30
C ASP A 276 17.11 -15.12 -1.19
N TYR A 277 16.35 -14.05 -1.49
CA TYR A 277 15.43 -13.43 -0.54
C TYR A 277 14.06 -14.09 -0.49
N TYR A 278 13.74 -14.96 -1.44
CA TYR A 278 12.41 -15.56 -1.56
C TYR A 278 12.47 -17.07 -1.39
N LYS A 279 12.32 -17.54 -0.15
CA LYS A 279 12.23 -18.97 0.16
C LYS A 279 10.88 -19.54 -0.32
N GLU A 280 10.87 -20.81 -0.70
CA GLU A 280 9.66 -21.57 -1.08
C GLU A 280 8.83 -20.87 -2.18
N MET A 281 9.50 -20.32 -3.20
CA MET A 281 8.85 -19.69 -4.32
C MET A 281 8.38 -20.74 -5.35
N ASN A 282 7.29 -20.41 -6.04
CA ASN A 282 6.82 -21.13 -7.21
C ASN A 282 6.38 -20.13 -8.30
N PRO A 283 6.16 -20.57 -9.57
CA PRO A 283 5.85 -19.66 -10.67
C PRO A 283 4.64 -18.75 -10.41
N GLN A 284 3.55 -19.28 -9.88
CA GLN A 284 2.32 -18.54 -9.61
C GLN A 284 2.51 -17.53 -8.48
N LYS A 285 3.19 -17.93 -7.41
CA LYS A 285 3.50 -17.05 -6.27
C LYS A 285 4.38 -15.88 -6.71
N LEU A 286 5.40 -16.14 -7.53
CA LEU A 286 6.26 -15.10 -8.08
C LEU A 286 5.47 -14.12 -8.96
N PHE A 287 4.61 -14.64 -9.83
CA PHE A 287 3.74 -13.82 -10.67
C PHE A 287 2.76 -12.96 -9.84
N ASN A 288 2.19 -13.53 -8.77
CA ASN A 288 1.35 -12.77 -7.85
C ASN A 288 2.12 -11.64 -7.16
N TYR A 289 3.37 -11.88 -6.77
CA TYR A 289 4.22 -10.84 -6.18
C TYR A 289 4.51 -9.74 -7.20
N LEU A 290 4.79 -10.12 -8.45
CA LEU A 290 4.98 -9.17 -9.55
C LEU A 290 3.74 -8.30 -9.77
N LEU A 291 2.53 -8.89 -9.83
CA LEU A 291 1.29 -8.14 -10.00
C LEU A 291 1.02 -7.19 -8.83
N GLN A 292 1.24 -7.62 -7.59
CA GLN A 292 1.08 -6.76 -6.41
C GLN A 292 2.08 -5.60 -6.39
N ASN A 293 3.30 -5.84 -6.84
CA ASN A 293 4.28 -4.76 -6.97
C ASN A 293 3.90 -3.79 -8.09
N LEU A 294 3.42 -4.27 -9.23
CA LEU A 294 2.92 -3.42 -10.31
C LEU A 294 1.73 -2.57 -9.85
N GLU A 295 0.78 -3.16 -9.14
CA GLU A 295 -0.33 -2.45 -8.52
C GLU A 295 0.20 -1.30 -7.65
N THR A 296 1.13 -1.59 -6.75
CA THR A 296 1.74 -0.57 -5.89
C THR A 296 2.45 0.50 -6.69
N SER A 297 3.25 0.11 -7.67
CA SER A 297 4.00 1.04 -8.52
C SER A 297 3.11 2.02 -9.29
N MET A 298 1.93 1.57 -9.71
CA MET A 298 0.93 2.44 -10.33
C MET A 298 0.20 3.29 -9.29
N ASN A 299 -0.27 2.67 -8.21
CA ASN A 299 -1.03 3.34 -7.16
C ASN A 299 -0.26 4.46 -6.47
N VAL A 300 1.02 4.29 -6.19
CA VAL A 300 1.80 5.35 -5.54
C VAL A 300 1.96 6.60 -6.41
N ARG A 301 1.94 6.44 -7.73
CA ARG A 301 1.93 7.55 -8.69
C ARG A 301 0.56 8.23 -8.74
N ILE A 302 -0.50 7.43 -8.81
CA ILE A 302 -1.89 7.92 -8.76
C ILE A 302 -2.12 8.67 -7.45
N LEU A 303 -1.76 8.07 -6.31
CA LEU A 303 -1.88 8.67 -4.98
C LEU A 303 -1.11 9.98 -4.87
N TRP A 304 0.08 10.07 -5.47
CA TRP A 304 0.84 11.32 -5.47
C TRP A 304 0.16 12.42 -6.30
N ASP A 305 -0.33 12.09 -7.49
CA ASP A 305 -1.07 13.04 -8.33
C ASP A 305 -2.33 13.52 -7.59
N ILE A 306 -3.10 12.61 -6.99
CA ILE A 306 -4.26 12.94 -6.14
C ILE A 306 -3.88 13.84 -4.97
N PHE A 307 -2.81 13.51 -4.26
CA PHE A 307 -2.33 14.30 -3.12
C PHE A 307 -2.00 15.74 -3.53
N CYS A 308 -1.39 15.92 -4.71
CA CYS A 308 -1.09 17.25 -5.24
C CYS A 308 -2.36 18.04 -5.59
N ILE A 309 -3.38 17.40 -6.17
CA ILE A 309 -4.68 18.00 -6.49
C ILE A 309 -5.41 18.43 -5.22
N LEU A 310 -5.39 17.58 -4.19
CA LEU A 310 -6.10 17.82 -2.93
C LEU A 310 -5.42 18.84 -1.99
N LYS A 311 -4.23 19.34 -2.36
CA LYS A 311 -3.52 20.31 -1.52
C LYS A 311 -4.33 21.58 -1.35
N GLY A 312 -4.65 21.95 -0.10
CA GLY A 312 -5.44 23.12 0.25
C GLY A 312 -6.95 22.98 0.05
N LYS A 313 -7.43 21.76 -0.29
CA LYS A 313 -8.85 21.45 -0.44
C LYS A 313 -9.46 20.96 0.87
N LYS A 314 -10.80 21.10 0.99
CA LYS A 314 -11.59 20.49 2.07
C LYS A 314 -11.75 18.99 1.85
N THR A 315 -11.99 18.57 0.61
CA THR A 315 -12.04 17.17 0.20
C THR A 315 -10.74 16.45 0.55
N LYS A 316 -10.84 15.27 1.12
CA LYS A 316 -9.69 14.48 1.60
C LYS A 316 -9.77 13.05 1.09
N LEU A 317 -8.62 12.48 0.75
CA LEU A 317 -8.49 11.03 0.63
C LEU A 317 -8.34 10.46 2.04
N ILE A 318 -9.32 9.67 2.49
CA ILE A 318 -9.41 9.19 3.88
C ILE A 318 -9.09 7.71 4.04
N LEU A 319 -9.19 6.93 2.95
CA LEU A 319 -8.86 5.50 2.98
C LEU A 319 -8.35 5.05 1.61
N TYR A 320 -7.36 4.17 1.62
CA TYR A 320 -6.85 3.46 0.47
C TYR A 320 -6.87 1.95 0.75
N THR A 321 -7.50 1.18 -0.11
CA THR A 321 -7.58 -0.27 -0.01
C THR A 321 -7.32 -0.92 -1.37
N TYR A 322 -6.04 -0.96 -1.76
CA TYR A 322 -5.54 -1.61 -2.99
C TYR A 322 -6.09 -0.97 -4.27
N ASP A 323 -7.22 -1.44 -4.76
CA ASP A 323 -7.90 -0.96 -5.96
C ASP A 323 -8.93 0.16 -5.68
N SER A 324 -9.18 0.48 -4.41
CA SER A 324 -10.21 1.44 -3.99
C SER A 324 -9.60 2.64 -3.26
N PHE A 325 -10.12 3.82 -3.60
CA PHE A 325 -9.75 5.14 -3.09
C PHE A 325 -11.00 5.82 -2.55
N LEU A 326 -11.10 5.98 -1.23
CA LEU A 326 -12.26 6.58 -0.57
C LEU A 326 -11.97 8.02 -0.18
N PHE A 327 -12.82 8.91 -0.63
CA PHE A 327 -12.74 10.35 -0.35
C PHE A 327 -13.90 10.78 0.55
N ASP A 328 -13.62 11.77 1.38
CA ASP A 328 -14.57 12.58 2.10
C ASP A 328 -14.74 13.89 1.32
N LEU A 329 -15.79 13.95 0.48
CA LEU A 329 -16.00 14.98 -0.51
C LEU A 329 -16.79 16.16 0.08
N ALA A 330 -16.30 17.36 -0.11
CA ALA A 330 -17.07 18.60 0.01
C ALA A 330 -17.78 18.87 -1.34
N GLU A 331 -19.11 18.95 -1.37
CA GLU A 331 -19.89 19.07 -2.60
C GLU A 331 -19.49 20.29 -3.45
N GLU A 332 -19.06 21.37 -2.82
CA GLU A 332 -18.53 22.56 -3.49
C GLU A 332 -17.26 22.30 -4.32
N GLU A 333 -16.57 21.16 -4.06
CA GLU A 333 -15.33 20.73 -4.73
C GLU A 333 -15.54 19.57 -5.72
N LEU A 334 -16.75 19.37 -6.22
CA LEU A 334 -17.06 18.29 -7.16
C LEU A 334 -16.19 18.32 -8.43
N GLU A 335 -15.81 19.53 -8.91
CA GLU A 335 -14.89 19.66 -10.05
C GLU A 335 -13.51 19.08 -9.76
N THR A 336 -13.05 19.14 -8.51
CA THR A 336 -11.80 18.49 -8.08
C THR A 336 -11.87 16.97 -8.26
N MET A 337 -13.04 16.37 -8.03
CA MET A 337 -13.21 14.92 -8.28
C MET A 337 -13.11 14.57 -9.76
N LYS A 338 -13.59 15.44 -10.65
CA LYS A 338 -13.41 15.25 -12.11
C LYS A 338 -11.93 15.32 -12.52
N GLU A 339 -11.15 16.20 -11.90
CA GLU A 339 -9.69 16.25 -12.11
C GLU A 339 -9.04 14.94 -11.62
N ILE A 340 -9.46 14.43 -10.47
CA ILE A 340 -8.97 13.15 -9.92
C ILE A 340 -9.32 11.97 -10.84
N GLU A 341 -10.52 11.95 -11.41
CA GLU A 341 -10.91 10.92 -12.39
C GLU A 341 -10.00 10.95 -13.65
N GLN A 342 -9.54 12.14 -14.09
CA GLN A 342 -8.60 12.23 -15.20
C GLN A 342 -7.23 11.63 -14.85
N VAL A 343 -6.83 11.60 -13.57
CA VAL A 343 -5.59 10.92 -13.17
C VAL A 343 -5.68 9.43 -13.52
N PHE A 344 -6.80 8.76 -13.22
CA PHE A 344 -6.97 7.35 -13.56
C PHE A 344 -6.97 7.11 -15.08
N LYS A 345 -7.60 7.99 -15.85
CA LYS A 345 -7.58 7.95 -17.32
C LYS A 345 -6.17 8.14 -17.90
N LYS A 346 -5.39 9.07 -17.33
CA LYS A 346 -3.96 9.28 -17.67
C LYS A 346 -3.17 7.97 -17.55
N TYR A 347 -3.46 7.18 -16.52
CA TYR A 347 -2.84 5.88 -16.30
C TYR A 347 -3.55 4.72 -17.03
N LYS A 348 -4.55 5.02 -17.87
CA LYS A 348 -5.31 4.05 -18.67
C LYS A 348 -6.01 2.98 -17.83
N PHE A 349 -6.66 3.40 -16.75
CA PHE A 349 -7.49 2.53 -15.94
C PHE A 349 -8.97 2.92 -16.07
N ASN A 350 -9.82 1.90 -16.15
CA ASN A 350 -11.25 2.03 -16.04
C ASN A 350 -11.63 2.06 -14.57
N ILE A 351 -12.52 2.95 -14.19
CA ILE A 351 -12.95 3.16 -12.82
C ILE A 351 -14.46 2.95 -12.68
N LYS A 352 -14.87 2.54 -11.48
CA LYS A 352 -16.25 2.57 -11.01
C LYS A 352 -16.35 3.56 -9.86
N ILE A 353 -17.41 4.36 -9.88
CA ILE A 353 -17.64 5.38 -8.88
C ILE A 353 -18.85 5.00 -8.06
N LYS A 354 -18.76 5.19 -6.75
CA LYS A 354 -19.88 5.11 -5.81
C LYS A 354 -19.85 6.33 -4.91
N GLN A 355 -21.02 6.79 -4.52
CA GLN A 355 -21.17 7.91 -3.59
C GLN A 355 -22.33 7.65 -2.64
N GLY A 356 -22.26 8.21 -1.44
CA GLY A 356 -23.30 8.04 -0.43
C GLY A 356 -22.97 8.68 0.90
N TYR A 357 -23.94 8.68 1.80
CA TYR A 357 -23.81 9.24 3.15
C TYR A 357 -23.21 8.25 4.16
N ASP A 358 -22.91 7.04 3.73
CA ASP A 358 -22.13 6.05 4.48
C ASP A 358 -21.34 5.15 3.50
N TYR A 359 -20.40 4.38 4.03
CA TYR A 359 -19.51 3.53 3.23
C TYR A 359 -20.18 2.27 2.63
N ASP A 360 -21.46 2.04 2.93
CA ASP A 360 -22.21 0.92 2.33
C ASP A 360 -22.70 1.25 0.91
N PHE A 361 -22.91 2.54 0.63
CA PHE A 361 -23.38 3.05 -0.68
C PHE A 361 -24.69 2.43 -1.17
N ARG A 362 -25.55 2.01 -0.22
CA ARG A 362 -26.88 1.41 -0.51
C ARG A 362 -28.02 2.26 0.02
#